data_c23f868b2257d463a154a58c6de2dc3a
#
_entry.id   c23f868b2257d463a154a58c6de2dc3a
#
_cell.length_a   1.000
_cell.length_b   1.000
_cell.length_c   1.000
_cell.angle_alpha   90.00
_cell.angle_beta   90.00
_cell.angle_gamma   90.00
#
_symmetry.space_group_name_H-M   'P 1'
#
loop_
_entity.id
_entity.type
_entity.pdbx_description
1 polymer ?
#
loop_
_entity_poly.entity_id
_entity_poly.type
_entity_poly.pdbx_seq_one_letter_code
_entity_poly.pdbx_strand_id
1 'polypeptide(L)'
;YRLSSTKELAKRNLNNPSRKVALFGGINYNASLEKMGRLSSNVLQEEVKSRPIDIESINVRALEVGGKISYLPGTLKEVNGIKEVLDKSKGCNIFLCCGDEGTETNFKGVSNKDCSVIHIATHGFFYKQNEKQAVHNLDKRFKNLNLHFVSDDIQQIDEDKMLTRSGLIFAGADNVINKVTIPQDVDDGILYADEISSLNLSNVNLVVLSACQSGLGNIANSEGVFGLQRGFKLAGAHSIIMSLWKVDDTATQKLMTQFYKYVVSGMKYSEALAEAQNVLRLEENGKYDAPQYWAAFVLLDGI
;
A
#
# COMPACT_ATOMS: atom_id res chain seq x y z
N TYR A 1 7.66 -11.26 13.82
CA TYR A 1 6.72 -11.41 12.70
C TYR A 1 5.40 -12.00 13.16
N ARG A 2 4.35 -11.89 12.37
CA ARG A 2 3.00 -12.36 12.68
C ARG A 2 2.46 -13.19 11.52
N LEU A 3 1.75 -14.29 11.81
CA LEU A 3 1.02 -15.06 10.81
C LEU A 3 -0.41 -14.53 10.69
N SER A 4 -0.90 -14.36 9.48
CA SER A 4 -2.30 -14.04 9.21
C SER A 4 -3.20 -15.27 9.38
N SER A 5 -2.66 -16.47 9.12
CA SER A 5 -3.37 -17.73 9.24
C SER A 5 -2.39 -18.91 9.45
N THR A 6 -2.83 -19.96 10.13
CA THR A 6 -2.07 -21.22 10.25
C THR A 6 -1.86 -21.92 8.90
N LYS A 7 -2.67 -21.64 7.89
CA LYS A 7 -2.45 -22.11 6.50
C LYS A 7 -1.11 -21.65 5.94
N GLU A 8 -0.58 -20.52 6.40
CA GLU A 8 0.71 -19.99 5.94
C GLU A 8 1.88 -20.94 6.29
N LEU A 9 1.76 -21.69 7.39
CA LEU A 9 2.76 -22.70 7.75
C LEU A 9 2.86 -23.85 6.73
N ALA A 10 1.79 -24.13 6.01
CA ALA A 10 1.73 -25.18 5.00
C ALA A 10 2.21 -24.74 3.61
N LYS A 11 2.33 -23.43 3.38
CA LYS A 11 2.86 -22.90 2.13
C LYS A 11 4.36 -23.17 2.05
N ARG A 12 4.78 -23.85 1.00
CA ARG A 12 6.22 -24.03 0.72
C ARG A 12 6.83 -22.65 0.48
N ASN A 13 7.99 -22.39 1.10
CA ASN A 13 8.86 -21.27 0.73
C ASN A 13 9.13 -21.36 -0.77
N LEU A 14 8.47 -20.52 -1.56
CA LEU A 14 8.77 -20.35 -2.96
C LEU A 14 10.03 -19.49 -3.04
N ASN A 15 11.18 -20.10 -2.73
CA ASN A 15 12.50 -19.56 -3.02
C ASN A 15 12.75 -19.61 -4.53
N ASN A 16 11.84 -19.05 -5.29
CA ASN A 16 12.15 -18.74 -6.68
C ASN A 16 12.41 -17.24 -6.73
N PRO A 17 13.66 -16.80 -6.79
CA PRO A 17 13.96 -15.39 -6.91
C PRO A 17 13.66 -14.98 -8.35
N SER A 18 12.37 -14.81 -8.69
CA SER A 18 12.10 -13.88 -9.77
C SER A 18 12.79 -12.59 -9.33
N ARG A 19 13.72 -12.12 -10.14
CA ARG A 19 14.51 -10.93 -9.81
C ARG A 19 13.85 -9.66 -10.36
N LYS A 20 12.52 -9.67 -10.49
CA LYS A 20 11.75 -8.52 -10.94
C LYS A 20 11.15 -7.81 -9.75
N VAL A 21 11.49 -6.54 -9.61
CA VAL A 21 11.09 -5.68 -8.49
C VAL A 21 10.39 -4.45 -9.04
N ALA A 22 9.18 -4.18 -8.55
CA ALA A 22 8.47 -2.95 -8.85
C ALA A 22 8.62 -1.96 -7.67
N LEU A 23 9.07 -0.74 -7.97
CA LEU A 23 9.30 0.32 -6.99
C LEU A 23 8.41 1.51 -7.32
N PHE A 24 7.58 1.94 -6.37
CA PHE A 24 6.72 3.11 -6.47
C PHE A 24 7.09 4.11 -5.38
N GLY A 25 7.43 5.36 -5.76
CA GLY A 25 7.73 6.42 -4.81
C GLY A 25 8.05 7.75 -5.48
N GLY A 26 8.08 8.85 -4.72
CA GLY A 26 8.24 10.19 -5.28
C GLY A 26 7.12 10.56 -6.24
N ILE A 27 5.90 10.17 -5.93
CA ILE A 27 4.72 10.22 -6.79
C ILE A 27 4.24 11.68 -6.96
N ASN A 28 3.90 12.07 -8.19
CA ASN A 28 3.29 13.36 -8.49
C ASN A 28 1.76 13.29 -8.40
N TYR A 29 1.21 13.58 -7.24
CA TYR A 29 -0.25 13.53 -7.01
C TYR A 29 -1.02 14.55 -7.85
N ASN A 30 -0.34 15.60 -8.38
CA ASN A 30 -0.90 16.63 -9.25
C ASN A 30 -0.62 16.37 -10.75
N ALA A 31 -0.42 15.11 -11.16
CA ALA A 31 -0.25 14.76 -12.57
C ALA A 31 -1.51 15.11 -13.36
N SER A 32 -1.32 15.64 -14.60
CA SER A 32 -2.45 16.01 -15.46
C SER A 32 -3.14 14.77 -16.06
N LEU A 33 -4.46 14.87 -16.28
CA LEU A 33 -5.24 13.81 -16.94
C LEU A 33 -4.68 13.42 -18.31
N GLU A 34 -4.15 14.39 -19.08
CA GLU A 34 -3.53 14.11 -20.37
C GLU A 34 -2.34 13.15 -20.25
N LYS A 35 -1.49 13.35 -19.24
CA LYS A 35 -0.35 12.45 -18.99
C LYS A 35 -0.81 11.09 -18.50
N MET A 36 -1.78 11.04 -17.61
CA MET A 36 -2.36 9.81 -17.10
C MET A 36 -3.00 8.98 -18.23
N GLY A 37 -3.78 9.62 -19.11
CA GLY A 37 -4.41 8.95 -20.27
C GLY A 37 -3.39 8.37 -21.25
N ARG A 38 -2.27 9.09 -21.51
CA ARG A 38 -1.18 8.56 -22.35
C ARG A 38 -0.52 7.31 -21.74
N LEU A 39 -0.38 7.29 -20.41
CA LEU A 39 0.21 6.15 -19.69
C LEU A 39 -0.76 4.97 -19.67
N SER A 40 -2.06 5.21 -19.49
CA SER A 40 -3.11 4.18 -19.54
C SER A 40 -3.17 3.46 -20.90
N SER A 41 -3.01 4.18 -22.00
CA SER A 41 -3.03 3.60 -23.35
C SER A 41 -1.85 2.67 -23.66
N ASN A 42 -0.76 2.74 -22.91
CA ASN A 42 0.41 1.90 -23.08
C ASN A 42 0.38 0.59 -22.28
N VAL A 43 -0.56 0.47 -21.34
CA VAL A 43 -0.74 -0.75 -20.54
C VAL A 43 -1.96 -1.50 -21.08
N LEU A 44 -1.75 -2.71 -21.59
CA LEU A 44 -2.84 -3.60 -22.00
C LEU A 44 -3.69 -3.91 -20.76
N GLN A 45 -4.87 -3.29 -20.68
CA GLN A 45 -5.80 -3.42 -19.57
C GLN A 45 -6.60 -4.72 -19.69
N GLU A 46 -6.55 -5.55 -18.65
CA GLU A 46 -7.70 -6.37 -18.30
C GLU A 46 -8.65 -5.45 -17.50
N GLU A 47 -9.91 -5.39 -17.93
CA GLU A 47 -10.92 -4.46 -17.40
C GLU A 47 -11.17 -4.70 -15.91
N VAL A 48 -10.55 -3.89 -15.06
CA VAL A 48 -10.99 -3.69 -13.68
C VAL A 48 -11.82 -2.41 -13.68
N LYS A 49 -13.13 -2.53 -13.54
CA LYS A 49 -14.05 -1.39 -13.54
C LYS A 49 -13.81 -0.52 -12.31
N SER A 50 -13.41 0.73 -12.53
CA SER A 50 -13.40 1.76 -11.49
C SER A 50 -14.83 2.01 -10.97
N ARG A 51 -14.99 2.13 -9.66
CA ARG A 51 -16.28 2.46 -9.02
C ARG A 51 -16.44 3.97 -8.90
N PRO A 52 -17.68 4.49 -9.00
CA PRO A 52 -17.91 5.90 -8.68
C PRO A 52 -17.61 6.15 -7.20
N ILE A 53 -16.73 7.12 -6.95
CA ILE A 53 -16.22 7.47 -5.64
C ILE A 53 -17.19 8.43 -4.96
N ASP A 54 -17.53 8.14 -3.70
CA ASP A 54 -18.17 9.09 -2.80
C ASP A 54 -17.08 9.97 -2.16
N ILE A 55 -16.71 11.04 -2.86
CA ILE A 55 -15.65 11.99 -2.46
C ILE A 55 -15.95 12.64 -1.11
N GLU A 56 -17.24 12.77 -0.72
CA GLU A 56 -17.62 13.37 0.56
C GLU A 56 -17.27 12.50 1.76
N SER A 57 -17.09 11.19 1.54
CA SER A 57 -16.71 10.24 2.60
C SER A 57 -15.19 10.21 2.85
N ILE A 58 -14.36 10.64 1.89
CA ILE A 58 -12.90 10.64 2.02
C ILE A 58 -12.48 11.89 2.80
N ASN A 59 -11.94 11.73 4.00
CA ASN A 59 -11.29 12.83 4.73
C ASN A 59 -9.89 13.10 4.15
N VAL A 60 -9.83 13.39 2.85
CA VAL A 60 -8.58 13.71 2.13
C VAL A 60 -7.97 15.02 2.63
N ARG A 61 -8.79 15.87 3.30
CA ARG A 61 -8.33 17.14 3.92
C ARG A 61 -7.15 16.96 4.86
N ALA A 62 -7.01 15.78 5.48
CA ALA A 62 -5.85 15.47 6.32
C ALA A 62 -4.55 15.25 5.51
N LEU A 63 -4.64 14.99 4.21
CA LEU A 63 -3.50 14.83 3.29
C LEU A 63 -3.21 16.12 2.52
N GLU A 64 -4.13 17.09 2.56
CA GLU A 64 -4.06 18.33 1.80
C GLU A 64 -3.25 19.41 2.52
N VAL A 65 -2.40 20.07 1.74
CA VAL A 65 -1.82 21.37 2.11
C VAL A 65 -2.20 22.36 1.02
N GLY A 66 -3.06 23.31 1.37
CA GLY A 66 -3.52 24.33 0.39
C GLY A 66 -4.38 23.77 -0.75
N GLY A 67 -5.21 22.73 -0.49
CA GLY A 67 -6.10 22.10 -1.48
C GLY A 67 -5.40 21.11 -2.42
N LYS A 68 -4.23 20.61 -2.04
CA LYS A 68 -3.46 19.59 -2.78
C LYS A 68 -2.91 18.56 -1.83
N ILE A 69 -2.75 17.33 -2.33
CA ILE A 69 -2.05 16.28 -1.58
C ILE A 69 -0.57 16.67 -1.44
N SER A 70 -0.05 16.60 -0.21
CA SER A 70 1.33 16.97 0.06
C SER A 70 2.31 15.98 -0.60
N TYR A 71 3.30 16.50 -1.33
CA TYR A 71 4.37 15.69 -1.88
C TYR A 71 5.25 15.10 -0.77
N LEU A 72 5.70 13.86 -0.95
CA LEU A 72 6.56 13.12 -0.01
C LEU A 72 7.99 12.97 -0.56
N PRO A 73 8.88 13.95 -0.32
CA PRO A 73 10.24 13.92 -0.90
C PRO A 73 11.10 12.76 -0.38
N GLY A 74 10.82 12.26 0.83
CA GLY A 74 11.50 11.10 1.41
C GLY A 74 11.30 9.83 0.60
N THR A 75 10.12 9.63 0.01
CA THR A 75 9.78 8.43 -0.75
C THR A 75 10.58 8.29 -2.04
N LEU A 76 10.92 9.42 -2.70
CA LEU A 76 11.80 9.40 -3.87
C LEU A 76 13.24 8.98 -3.49
N LYS A 77 13.73 9.49 -2.36
CA LYS A 77 15.08 9.10 -1.85
C LYS A 77 15.12 7.63 -1.47
N GLU A 78 14.01 7.13 -0.88
CA GLU A 78 13.86 5.74 -0.48
C GLU A 78 13.96 4.80 -1.69
N VAL A 79 13.13 4.98 -2.72
CA VAL A 79 13.12 4.10 -3.88
C VAL A 79 14.41 4.22 -4.71
N ASN A 80 15.03 5.39 -4.78
CA ASN A 80 16.34 5.55 -5.42
C ASN A 80 17.45 4.81 -4.65
N GLY A 81 17.47 4.90 -3.32
CA GLY A 81 18.41 4.16 -2.49
C GLY A 81 18.24 2.63 -2.62
N ILE A 82 17.00 2.15 -2.68
CA ILE A 82 16.70 0.74 -2.94
C ILE A 82 17.18 0.35 -4.35
N LYS A 83 16.87 1.16 -5.36
CA LYS A 83 17.31 0.92 -6.75
C LYS A 83 18.81 0.78 -6.84
N GLU A 84 19.60 1.68 -6.20
CA GLU A 84 21.05 1.59 -6.18
C GLU A 84 21.59 0.27 -5.59
N VAL A 85 20.92 -0.27 -4.57
CA VAL A 85 21.26 -1.57 -3.97
C VAL A 85 20.97 -2.69 -4.95
N LEU A 86 19.78 -2.66 -5.60
CA LEU A 86 19.36 -3.69 -6.54
C LEU A 86 20.17 -3.69 -7.83
N ASP A 87 20.56 -2.52 -8.37
CA ASP A 87 21.38 -2.39 -9.56
C ASP A 87 22.80 -3.01 -9.37
N LYS A 88 23.32 -2.98 -8.14
CA LYS A 88 24.59 -3.64 -7.79
C LYS A 88 24.45 -5.16 -7.70
N SER A 89 23.23 -5.66 -7.56
CA SER A 89 22.92 -7.09 -7.51
C SER A 89 22.69 -7.62 -8.91
N LYS A 90 23.56 -8.53 -9.39
CA LYS A 90 23.46 -9.09 -10.74
C LYS A 90 22.11 -9.76 -10.98
N GLY A 91 21.41 -9.33 -12.03
CA GLY A 91 20.21 -9.97 -12.56
C GLY A 91 18.89 -9.51 -11.94
N CYS A 92 18.84 -8.40 -11.21
CA CYS A 92 17.59 -7.74 -10.86
C CYS A 92 17.06 -6.92 -12.05
N ASN A 93 15.77 -7.10 -12.37
CA ASN A 93 15.06 -6.27 -13.32
C ASN A 93 14.11 -5.35 -12.54
N ILE A 94 14.34 -4.03 -12.62
CA ILE A 94 13.67 -3.03 -11.79
C ILE A 94 12.68 -2.25 -12.65
N PHE A 95 11.42 -2.27 -12.25
CA PHE A 95 10.37 -1.41 -12.76
C PHE A 95 10.17 -0.26 -11.78
N LEU A 96 10.73 0.91 -12.10
CA LEU A 96 10.69 2.10 -11.26
C LEU A 96 9.60 3.05 -11.75
N CYS A 97 8.61 3.32 -10.90
CA CYS A 97 7.48 4.23 -11.16
C CYS A 97 7.54 5.44 -10.22
N CYS A 98 8.07 6.55 -10.73
CA CYS A 98 8.22 7.81 -10.00
C CYS A 98 7.53 8.96 -10.73
N GLY A 99 7.26 10.07 -10.03
CA GLY A 99 6.63 11.25 -10.61
C GLY A 99 5.28 10.92 -11.23
N ASP A 100 5.10 11.30 -12.50
CA ASP A 100 3.88 11.04 -13.25
C ASP A 100 3.67 9.56 -13.61
N GLU A 101 4.74 8.75 -13.61
CA GLU A 101 4.66 7.31 -13.88
C GLU A 101 4.21 6.48 -12.66
N GLY A 102 4.18 7.09 -11.47
CA GLY A 102 3.64 6.48 -10.27
C GLY A 102 2.12 6.39 -10.29
N THR A 103 1.55 5.80 -11.35
CA THR A 103 0.10 5.71 -11.57
C THR A 103 -0.49 4.44 -11.00
N GLU A 104 -1.77 4.51 -10.70
CA GLU A 104 -2.60 3.35 -10.35
C GLU A 104 -2.61 2.31 -11.47
N THR A 105 -2.71 2.76 -12.74
CA THR A 105 -2.63 1.90 -13.92
C THR A 105 -1.34 1.09 -13.97
N ASN A 106 -0.19 1.73 -13.71
CA ASN A 106 1.10 1.03 -13.67
C ASN A 106 1.17 0.03 -12.52
N PHE A 107 0.52 0.34 -11.38
CA PHE A 107 0.40 -0.60 -10.27
C PHE A 107 -0.49 -1.80 -10.65
N LYS A 108 -1.69 -1.57 -11.18
CA LYS A 108 -2.59 -2.64 -11.66
C LYS A 108 -1.91 -3.50 -12.74
N GLY A 109 -1.06 -2.88 -13.56
CA GLY A 109 -0.26 -3.57 -14.58
C GLY A 109 0.78 -4.56 -14.03
N VAL A 110 1.02 -4.62 -12.71
CA VAL A 110 1.83 -5.68 -12.07
C VAL A 110 1.05 -6.98 -11.92
N SER A 111 -0.29 -6.93 -11.96
CA SER A 111 -1.16 -8.11 -11.91
C SER A 111 -0.81 -9.11 -13.01
N ASN A 112 -0.84 -10.40 -12.69
CA ASN A 112 -0.48 -11.49 -13.60
C ASN A 112 0.96 -11.42 -14.18
N LYS A 113 1.81 -10.52 -13.68
CA LYS A 113 3.22 -10.43 -14.11
C LYS A 113 4.12 -11.27 -13.22
N ASP A 114 5.27 -11.61 -13.77
CA ASP A 114 6.34 -12.27 -13.04
C ASP A 114 7.12 -11.21 -12.22
N CYS A 115 6.46 -10.65 -11.20
CA CYS A 115 7.04 -9.70 -10.26
C CYS A 115 7.13 -10.37 -8.89
N SER A 116 8.32 -10.37 -8.29
CA SER A 116 8.54 -11.04 -7.00
C SER A 116 8.46 -10.10 -5.81
N VAL A 117 8.75 -8.83 -6.00
CA VAL A 117 8.72 -7.81 -4.94
C VAL A 117 8.05 -6.55 -5.44
N ILE A 118 7.12 -6.04 -4.66
CA ILE A 118 6.50 -4.73 -4.87
C ILE A 118 6.83 -3.86 -3.66
N HIS A 119 7.44 -2.71 -3.89
CA HIS A 119 7.70 -1.70 -2.87
C HIS A 119 6.94 -0.43 -3.20
N ILE A 120 6.11 0.03 -2.25
CA ILE A 120 5.21 1.17 -2.44
C ILE A 120 5.45 2.18 -1.32
N ALA A 121 6.01 3.32 -1.69
CA ALA A 121 6.27 4.45 -0.82
C ALA A 121 5.37 5.63 -1.24
N THR A 122 4.19 5.74 -0.61
CA THR A 122 3.16 6.75 -0.94
C THR A 122 2.29 7.08 0.27
N HIS A 123 1.26 7.92 0.08
CA HIS A 123 0.21 8.09 1.08
C HIS A 123 -0.71 6.87 1.12
N GLY A 124 -0.99 6.40 2.32
CA GLY A 124 -2.11 5.51 2.60
C GLY A 124 -3.24 6.27 3.29
N PHE A 125 -4.46 5.83 3.12
CA PHE A 125 -5.61 6.38 3.82
C PHE A 125 -6.51 5.31 4.42
N PHE A 126 -7.21 5.72 5.47
CA PHE A 126 -8.31 4.97 6.05
C PHE A 126 -9.34 5.95 6.62
N TYR A 127 -10.63 5.71 6.39
CA TYR A 127 -11.67 6.51 6.99
C TYR A 127 -12.63 5.70 7.85
N LYS A 128 -12.93 6.27 9.02
CA LYS A 128 -13.98 5.77 9.90
C LYS A 128 -15.33 6.13 9.32
N GLN A 129 -16.19 5.15 9.20
CA GLN A 129 -17.62 5.43 9.02
C GLN A 129 -18.17 5.96 10.34
N ASN A 130 -18.90 7.10 10.32
CA ASN A 130 -19.69 7.51 11.46
C ASN A 130 -20.70 6.40 11.75
N GLU A 131 -20.60 5.75 12.90
CA GLU A 131 -21.48 4.63 13.31
C GLU A 131 -22.96 4.99 13.14
N LYS A 132 -23.34 6.27 13.36
CA LYS A 132 -24.69 6.76 13.15
C LYS A 132 -25.18 6.72 11.70
N GLN A 133 -24.28 6.90 10.71
CA GLN A 133 -24.65 6.80 9.28
C GLN A 133 -24.71 5.35 8.81
N ALA A 134 -23.85 4.48 9.34
CA ALA A 134 -23.88 3.04 9.03
C ALA A 134 -25.20 2.40 9.48
N VAL A 135 -25.60 2.66 10.72
CA VAL A 135 -26.90 2.18 11.28
C VAL A 135 -28.06 2.78 10.51
N HIS A 136 -28.03 4.07 10.16
CA HIS A 136 -29.12 4.72 9.42
C HIS A 136 -29.27 4.18 7.98
N ASN A 137 -28.20 3.87 7.29
CA ASN A 137 -28.25 3.29 5.94
C ASN A 137 -28.66 1.82 5.95
N LEU A 138 -28.25 1.05 6.96
CA LEU A 138 -28.75 -0.30 7.21
C LEU A 138 -30.26 -0.28 7.53
N ASP A 139 -30.69 0.61 8.40
CA ASP A 139 -32.09 0.75 8.80
C ASP A 139 -33.00 1.12 7.61
N LYS A 140 -32.55 1.97 6.68
CA LYS A 140 -33.29 2.28 5.44
C LYS A 140 -33.39 1.09 4.47
N ARG A 141 -32.34 0.28 4.33
CA ARG A 141 -32.33 -0.90 3.45
C ARG A 141 -33.17 -2.06 4.00
N PHE A 142 -33.23 -2.20 5.32
CA PHE A 142 -33.82 -3.37 5.98
C PHE A 142 -35.11 -3.11 6.74
N LYS A 143 -35.63 -1.88 6.79
CA LYS A 143 -36.96 -1.57 7.36
C LYS A 143 -38.12 -2.34 6.74
N ASN A 144 -37.91 -2.87 5.53
CA ASN A 144 -38.95 -3.66 4.83
C ASN A 144 -38.72 -5.18 4.91
N LEU A 145 -37.68 -5.64 5.61
CA LEU A 145 -37.37 -7.05 5.75
C LEU A 145 -37.21 -7.36 7.25
N ASN A 146 -38.16 -8.02 7.84
CA ASN A 146 -38.11 -8.52 9.23
C ASN A 146 -37.06 -9.62 9.38
N LEU A 147 -35.77 -9.30 9.19
CA LEU A 147 -34.65 -10.22 9.31
C LEU A 147 -33.88 -9.95 10.61
N HIS A 148 -33.85 -10.95 11.49
CA HIS A 148 -32.92 -10.99 12.62
C HIS A 148 -31.58 -11.48 12.12
N PHE A 149 -30.55 -10.61 12.18
CA PHE A 149 -29.18 -10.99 11.85
C PHE A 149 -28.53 -11.73 13.02
N VAL A 150 -27.88 -12.84 12.70
CA VAL A 150 -27.03 -13.58 13.63
C VAL A 150 -25.66 -12.88 13.69
N SER A 151 -24.97 -12.96 14.83
CA SER A 151 -23.72 -12.26 15.12
C SER A 151 -22.57 -12.48 14.11
N ASP A 152 -22.59 -13.58 13.37
CA ASP A 152 -21.56 -13.94 12.39
C ASP A 152 -21.64 -13.11 11.10
N ASP A 153 -22.87 -12.70 10.69
CA ASP A 153 -23.07 -11.83 9.52
C ASP A 153 -22.59 -10.39 9.76
N ILE A 154 -22.58 -9.94 11.02
CA ILE A 154 -22.10 -8.61 11.39
C ILE A 154 -20.58 -8.50 11.28
N GLN A 155 -19.83 -9.56 11.60
CA GLN A 155 -18.38 -9.58 11.43
C GLN A 155 -17.97 -9.55 9.96
N GLN A 156 -18.64 -10.29 9.10
CA GLN A 156 -18.35 -10.34 7.67
C GLN A 156 -18.64 -9.01 6.95
N ILE A 157 -19.73 -8.32 7.35
CA ILE A 157 -20.08 -7.00 6.84
C ILE A 157 -19.00 -5.95 7.23
N ASP A 158 -18.39 -6.05 8.41
CA ASP A 158 -17.31 -5.14 8.84
C ASP A 158 -15.98 -5.39 8.13
N GLU A 159 -15.66 -6.62 7.80
CA GLU A 159 -14.45 -6.98 7.07
C GLU A 159 -14.49 -6.47 5.62
N ASP A 160 -15.61 -6.61 4.92
CA ASP A 160 -15.78 -6.07 3.56
C ASP A 160 -15.77 -4.52 3.55
N LYS A 161 -16.27 -3.89 4.62
CA LYS A 161 -16.19 -2.43 4.79
C LYS A 161 -14.76 -1.93 4.99
N MET A 162 -13.87 -2.72 5.58
CA MET A 162 -12.45 -2.33 5.71
C MET A 162 -11.75 -2.21 4.36
N LEU A 163 -12.09 -3.08 3.40
CA LEU A 163 -11.53 -3.06 2.05
C LEU A 163 -11.94 -1.80 1.29
N THR A 164 -13.17 -1.34 1.45
CA THR A 164 -13.69 -0.14 0.75
C THR A 164 -13.32 1.18 1.42
N ARG A 165 -12.68 1.15 2.61
CA ARG A 165 -12.35 2.33 3.41
C ARG A 165 -10.85 2.59 3.53
N SER A 166 -10.02 1.72 3.00
CA SER A 166 -8.58 1.86 3.00
C SER A 166 -8.02 1.79 1.59
N GLY A 167 -6.94 2.50 1.35
CA GLY A 167 -6.33 2.53 0.03
C GLY A 167 -5.00 3.27 0.00
N LEU A 168 -4.47 3.37 -1.20
CA LEU A 168 -3.20 4.02 -1.53
C LEU A 168 -3.44 5.14 -2.53
N ILE A 169 -2.63 6.19 -2.45
CA ILE A 169 -2.72 7.35 -3.32
C ILE A 169 -1.63 7.29 -4.39
N PHE A 170 -2.02 7.47 -5.64
CA PHE A 170 -1.16 7.45 -6.81
C PHE A 170 -1.17 8.78 -7.58
N ALA A 171 -0.42 8.84 -8.68
CA ALA A 171 -0.31 10.04 -9.50
C ALA A 171 -1.69 10.49 -10.01
N GLY A 172 -1.91 11.80 -9.99
CA GLY A 172 -3.15 12.42 -10.49
C GLY A 172 -4.32 12.45 -9.51
N ALA A 173 -4.19 11.92 -8.31
CA ALA A 173 -5.28 11.91 -7.31
C ALA A 173 -5.81 13.31 -6.94
N ASP A 174 -5.01 14.36 -7.09
CA ASP A 174 -5.46 15.75 -6.92
C ASP A 174 -6.62 16.12 -7.86
N ASN A 175 -6.75 15.47 -9.02
CA ASN A 175 -7.87 15.72 -9.93
C ASN A 175 -9.21 15.33 -9.28
N VAL A 176 -9.26 14.22 -8.55
CA VAL A 176 -10.44 13.77 -7.81
C VAL A 176 -10.82 14.78 -6.72
N ILE A 177 -9.83 15.21 -5.93
CA ILE A 177 -10.03 16.18 -4.84
C ILE A 177 -10.58 17.49 -5.39
N ASN A 178 -10.07 17.94 -6.53
CA ASN A 178 -10.52 19.16 -7.20
C ASN A 178 -11.80 18.95 -8.01
N LYS A 179 -12.47 17.79 -7.89
CA LYS A 179 -13.74 17.45 -8.57
C LYS A 179 -13.63 17.58 -10.10
N VAL A 180 -12.46 17.30 -10.66
CA VAL A 180 -12.26 17.24 -12.10
C VAL A 180 -12.90 15.95 -12.62
N THR A 181 -13.65 16.03 -13.72
CA THR A 181 -14.23 14.83 -14.34
C THR A 181 -13.12 13.96 -14.93
N ILE A 182 -13.00 12.75 -14.47
CA ILE A 182 -12.03 11.77 -14.94
C ILE A 182 -12.65 10.96 -16.08
N PRO A 183 -11.99 10.80 -17.24
CA PRO A 183 -12.44 9.92 -18.31
C PRO A 183 -12.55 8.48 -17.83
N GLN A 184 -13.50 7.71 -18.40
CA GLN A 184 -13.75 6.30 -17.95
C GLN A 184 -12.58 5.35 -18.19
N ASP A 185 -11.67 5.68 -19.10
CA ASP A 185 -10.49 4.90 -19.48
C ASP A 185 -9.23 5.32 -18.70
N VAL A 186 -9.35 6.23 -17.74
CA VAL A 186 -8.25 6.73 -16.93
C VAL A 186 -8.53 6.41 -15.47
N ASP A 187 -7.60 5.72 -14.81
CA ASP A 187 -7.65 5.50 -13.36
C ASP A 187 -7.52 6.86 -12.63
N ASP A 188 -8.19 6.99 -11.50
CA ASP A 188 -8.30 8.27 -10.78
C ASP A 188 -7.15 8.57 -9.81
N GLY A 189 -6.26 7.61 -9.62
CA GLY A 189 -5.11 7.71 -8.72
C GLY A 189 -5.43 7.36 -7.27
N ILE A 190 -6.61 6.80 -6.99
CA ILE A 190 -7.03 6.37 -5.66
C ILE A 190 -7.32 4.86 -5.66
N LEU A 191 -6.35 4.07 -5.31
CA LEU A 191 -6.47 2.61 -5.32
C LEU A 191 -6.98 2.09 -3.99
N TYR A 192 -8.19 1.56 -3.96
CA TYR A 192 -8.81 0.95 -2.78
C TYR A 192 -8.33 -0.48 -2.53
N ALA A 193 -8.40 -0.92 -1.27
CA ALA A 193 -7.99 -2.27 -0.92
C ALA A 193 -8.89 -3.36 -1.53
N ASP A 194 -10.16 -3.07 -1.86
CA ASP A 194 -11.03 -4.00 -2.58
C ASP A 194 -10.61 -4.16 -4.05
N GLU A 195 -10.13 -3.09 -4.71
CA GLU A 195 -9.55 -3.19 -6.05
C GLU A 195 -8.26 -4.00 -6.02
N ILE A 196 -7.39 -3.75 -5.02
CA ILE A 196 -6.18 -4.57 -4.81
C ILE A 196 -6.56 -6.05 -4.66
N SER A 197 -7.62 -6.37 -3.92
CA SER A 197 -8.07 -7.75 -3.69
C SER A 197 -8.49 -8.48 -4.95
N SER A 198 -8.84 -7.74 -6.00
CA SER A 198 -9.24 -8.27 -7.31
C SER A 198 -8.06 -8.56 -8.23
N LEU A 199 -6.84 -8.12 -7.87
CA LEU A 199 -5.63 -8.38 -8.66
C LEU A 199 -5.10 -9.80 -8.41
N ASN A 200 -4.31 -10.31 -9.36
CA ASN A 200 -3.57 -11.55 -9.16
C ASN A 200 -2.09 -11.25 -8.85
N LEU A 201 -1.74 -11.33 -7.59
CA LEU A 201 -0.40 -11.12 -7.06
C LEU A 201 0.21 -12.43 -6.49
N SER A 202 -0.25 -13.58 -6.95
CA SER A 202 0.21 -14.90 -6.47
C SER A 202 1.70 -15.16 -6.71
N ASN A 203 2.32 -14.46 -7.65
CA ASN A 203 3.77 -14.51 -7.91
C ASN A 203 4.58 -13.54 -7.03
N VAL A 204 3.90 -12.67 -6.25
CA VAL A 204 4.56 -11.67 -5.42
C VAL A 204 4.93 -12.27 -4.08
N ASN A 205 6.23 -12.46 -3.86
CA ASN A 205 6.77 -12.99 -2.61
C ASN A 205 6.73 -11.97 -1.46
N LEU A 206 6.92 -10.68 -1.80
CA LEU A 206 6.96 -9.61 -0.82
C LEU A 206 6.30 -8.34 -1.34
N VAL A 207 5.39 -7.80 -0.55
CA VAL A 207 4.89 -6.42 -0.66
C VAL A 207 5.45 -5.60 0.49
N VAL A 208 6.07 -4.47 0.20
CA VAL A 208 6.51 -3.49 1.20
C VAL A 208 5.65 -2.24 1.08
N LEU A 209 4.88 -1.96 2.13
CA LEU A 209 4.07 -0.77 2.26
C LEU A 209 4.79 0.25 3.15
N SER A 210 5.61 1.08 2.54
CA SER A 210 6.22 2.25 3.17
C SER A 210 5.25 3.44 3.05
N ALA A 211 3.98 3.16 3.32
CA ALA A 211 2.90 4.13 3.26
C ALA A 211 2.54 4.53 4.69
N CYS A 212 3.06 5.68 5.12
CA CYS A 212 2.65 6.25 6.39
C CYS A 212 1.18 6.66 6.30
N GLN A 213 0.37 6.19 7.25
CA GLN A 213 -0.98 6.74 7.42
C GLN A 213 -0.83 8.19 7.94
N SER A 214 -0.63 9.12 7.00
CA SER A 214 -0.50 10.53 7.32
C SER A 214 -1.88 11.11 7.64
N GLY A 215 -2.11 11.43 8.91
CA GLY A 215 -3.04 12.48 9.24
C GLY A 215 -4.39 12.13 9.82
N LEU A 216 -4.72 10.88 10.10
CA LEU A 216 -5.94 10.58 10.85
C LEU A 216 -5.58 10.22 12.29
N GLY A 217 -5.65 11.24 13.16
CA GLY A 217 -5.34 11.16 14.57
C GLY A 217 -5.98 9.97 15.28
N ASN A 218 -5.24 9.44 16.24
CA ASN A 218 -5.61 8.53 17.34
C ASN A 218 -6.24 7.17 16.99
N ILE A 219 -5.51 6.11 17.32
CA ILE A 219 -5.97 4.71 17.57
C ILE A 219 -6.75 3.99 16.44
N ALA A 220 -7.37 4.70 15.50
CA ALA A 220 -8.06 4.12 14.34
C ALA A 220 -7.13 3.58 13.25
N ASN A 221 -5.83 3.77 13.40
CA ASN A 221 -4.82 3.47 12.38
C ASN A 221 -4.65 1.96 12.13
N SER A 222 -4.98 1.11 13.11
CA SER A 222 -4.88 -0.35 12.96
C SER A 222 -5.88 -0.90 11.93
N GLU A 223 -7.09 -0.37 11.84
CA GLU A 223 -8.12 -0.87 10.91
C GLU A 223 -7.75 -0.63 9.44
N GLY A 224 -7.13 0.53 9.12
CA GLY A 224 -6.65 0.82 7.77
C GLY A 224 -5.50 -0.07 7.33
N VAL A 225 -4.57 -0.33 8.25
CA VAL A 225 -3.48 -1.28 8.04
C VAL A 225 -4.05 -2.67 7.76
N PHE A 226 -5.07 -3.11 8.49
CA PHE A 226 -5.74 -4.39 8.27
C PHE A 226 -6.48 -4.45 6.93
N GLY A 227 -7.13 -3.38 6.47
CA GLY A 227 -7.80 -3.35 5.18
C GLY A 227 -6.84 -3.54 4.02
N LEU A 228 -5.73 -2.78 3.98
CA LEU A 228 -4.69 -2.95 2.96
C LEU A 228 -4.03 -4.34 3.04
N GLN A 229 -3.67 -4.78 4.26
CA GLN A 229 -3.12 -6.13 4.46
C GLN A 229 -4.05 -7.20 3.86
N ARG A 230 -5.35 -7.12 4.16
CA ARG A 230 -6.34 -8.07 3.67
C ARG A 230 -6.46 -8.01 2.15
N GLY A 231 -6.49 -6.81 1.54
CA GLY A 231 -6.52 -6.63 0.09
C GLY A 231 -5.36 -7.34 -0.60
N PHE A 232 -4.13 -7.10 -0.14
CA PHE A 232 -2.94 -7.77 -0.69
C PHE A 232 -2.93 -9.29 -0.45
N LYS A 233 -3.42 -9.76 0.70
CA LYS A 233 -3.52 -11.19 0.98
C LYS A 233 -4.56 -11.89 0.10
N LEU A 234 -5.69 -11.28 -0.13
CA LEU A 234 -6.72 -11.78 -1.04
C LEU A 234 -6.22 -11.82 -2.49
N ALA A 235 -5.43 -10.81 -2.91
CA ALA A 235 -4.74 -10.82 -4.21
C ALA A 235 -3.69 -11.93 -4.34
N GLY A 236 -3.29 -12.59 -3.25
CA GLY A 236 -2.35 -13.71 -3.26
C GLY A 236 -0.91 -13.36 -2.85
N ALA A 237 -0.59 -12.14 -2.43
CA ALA A 237 0.74 -11.78 -1.96
C ALA A 237 1.17 -12.65 -0.75
N HIS A 238 2.43 -13.16 -0.80
CA HIS A 238 2.90 -14.11 0.21
C HIS A 238 3.29 -13.45 1.53
N SER A 239 4.11 -12.43 1.49
CA SER A 239 4.59 -11.69 2.67
C SER A 239 4.32 -10.22 2.52
N ILE A 240 4.06 -9.53 3.63
CA ILE A 240 3.82 -8.09 3.62
C ILE A 240 4.65 -7.44 4.73
N ILE A 241 5.46 -6.45 4.38
CA ILE A 241 6.04 -5.51 5.35
C ILE A 241 5.22 -4.23 5.30
N MET A 242 4.84 -3.71 6.46
CA MET A 242 4.09 -2.46 6.56
C MET A 242 4.49 -1.66 7.80
N SER A 243 4.30 -0.35 7.73
CA SER A 243 4.45 0.52 8.89
C SER A 243 3.13 0.63 9.66
N LEU A 244 3.21 0.54 10.99
CA LEU A 244 2.07 0.65 11.90
C LEU A 244 1.76 2.10 12.30
N TRP A 245 2.72 3.01 12.15
CA TRP A 245 2.59 4.44 12.43
C TRP A 245 3.51 5.25 11.52
N LYS A 246 3.34 6.58 11.56
CA LYS A 246 4.18 7.51 10.79
C LYS A 246 5.61 7.48 11.32
N VAL A 247 6.56 7.22 10.44
CA VAL A 247 8.01 7.18 10.72
C VAL A 247 8.70 8.39 10.07
N ASP A 248 9.83 8.78 10.62
CA ASP A 248 10.72 9.77 10.01
C ASP A 248 11.22 9.29 8.64
N ASP A 249 11.16 10.16 7.63
CA ASP A 249 11.52 9.84 6.25
C ASP A 249 12.98 9.37 6.12
N THR A 250 13.90 9.99 6.88
CA THR A 250 15.32 9.63 6.83
C THR A 250 15.57 8.27 7.47
N ALA A 251 14.92 8.00 8.61
CA ALA A 251 14.99 6.71 9.28
C ALA A 251 14.42 5.60 8.38
N THR A 252 13.28 5.86 7.73
CA THR A 252 12.65 4.92 6.80
C THR A 252 13.55 4.60 5.60
N GLN A 253 14.09 5.63 4.94
CA GLN A 253 15.02 5.46 3.82
C GLN A 253 16.23 4.59 4.22
N LYS A 254 16.84 4.87 5.37
CA LYS A 254 17.99 4.11 5.88
C LYS A 254 17.61 2.66 6.16
N LEU A 255 16.51 2.45 6.89
CA LEU A 255 16.01 1.13 7.22
C LEU A 255 15.74 0.28 5.97
N MET A 256 15.01 0.83 5.00
CA MET A 256 14.66 0.11 3.78
C MET A 256 15.88 -0.15 2.90
N THR A 257 16.77 0.82 2.75
CA THR A 257 18.04 0.62 2.02
C THR A 257 18.86 -0.52 2.65
N GLN A 258 18.95 -0.58 3.99
CA GLN A 258 19.68 -1.63 4.69
C GLN A 258 18.96 -2.98 4.59
N PHE A 259 17.62 -3.00 4.72
CA PHE A 259 16.79 -4.19 4.51
C PHE A 259 17.07 -4.84 3.15
N TYR A 260 17.01 -4.05 2.06
CA TYR A 260 17.28 -4.59 0.72
C TYR A 260 18.73 -5.05 0.53
N LYS A 261 19.73 -4.46 1.18
CA LYS A 261 21.11 -4.99 1.16
C LYS A 261 21.16 -6.41 1.73
N TYR A 262 20.44 -6.67 2.81
CA TYR A 262 20.37 -8.01 3.40
C TYR A 262 19.56 -8.98 2.54
N VAL A 263 18.46 -8.54 1.95
CA VAL A 263 17.66 -9.38 1.03
C VAL A 263 18.48 -9.82 -0.17
N VAL A 264 19.24 -8.90 -0.81
CA VAL A 264 20.07 -9.26 -1.97
C VAL A 264 21.28 -10.13 -1.61
N SER A 265 21.73 -10.12 -0.34
CA SER A 265 22.73 -11.06 0.17
C SER A 265 22.18 -12.47 0.44
N GLY A 266 20.87 -12.68 0.28
CA GLY A 266 20.22 -13.98 0.47
C GLY A 266 19.63 -14.21 1.86
N MET A 267 19.58 -13.19 2.71
CA MET A 267 18.98 -13.28 4.04
C MET A 267 17.45 -13.39 3.92
N LYS A 268 16.81 -14.15 4.79
CA LYS A 268 15.34 -14.22 4.87
C LYS A 268 14.75 -12.87 5.24
N TYR A 269 13.54 -12.57 4.76
CA TYR A 269 12.88 -11.27 5.01
C TYR A 269 12.75 -10.93 6.51
N SER A 270 12.44 -11.91 7.35
CA SER A 270 12.34 -11.71 8.80
C SER A 270 13.67 -11.34 9.44
N GLU A 271 14.74 -12.05 9.06
CA GLU A 271 16.10 -11.81 9.55
C GLU A 271 16.63 -10.46 9.01
N ALA A 272 16.41 -10.20 7.70
CA ALA A 272 16.82 -8.97 7.05
C ALA A 272 16.15 -7.72 7.67
N LEU A 273 14.86 -7.81 8.00
CA LEU A 273 14.15 -6.71 8.66
C LEU A 273 14.66 -6.49 10.09
N ALA A 274 14.82 -7.56 10.87
CA ALA A 274 15.32 -7.47 12.23
C ALA A 274 16.74 -6.88 12.28
N GLU A 275 17.61 -7.31 11.36
CA GLU A 275 18.98 -6.80 11.31
C GLU A 275 19.04 -5.35 10.82
N ALA A 276 18.21 -4.97 9.84
CA ALA A 276 18.09 -3.58 9.41
C ALA A 276 17.61 -2.65 10.54
N GLN A 277 16.66 -3.11 11.35
CA GLN A 277 16.19 -2.40 12.55
C GLN A 277 17.29 -2.25 13.60
N ASN A 278 18.08 -3.31 13.83
CA ASN A 278 19.22 -3.27 14.75
C ASN A 278 20.29 -2.28 14.30
N VAL A 279 20.67 -2.30 13.02
CA VAL A 279 21.67 -1.37 12.46
C VAL A 279 21.19 0.07 12.58
N LEU A 280 19.93 0.36 12.21
CA LEU A 280 19.37 1.71 12.33
C LEU A 280 19.41 2.20 13.78
N ARG A 281 19.01 1.34 14.73
CA ARG A 281 18.99 1.68 16.16
C ARG A 281 20.35 2.12 16.68
N LEU A 282 21.43 1.47 16.21
CA LEU A 282 22.80 1.74 16.65
C LEU A 282 23.51 2.84 15.84
N GLU A 283 22.90 3.31 14.75
CA GLU A 283 23.48 4.30 13.85
C GLU A 283 23.58 5.70 14.51
N GLU A 284 24.55 6.48 14.08
CA GLU A 284 24.76 7.86 14.49
C GLU A 284 24.77 8.04 16.03
N ASN A 285 25.49 7.16 16.74
CA ASN A 285 25.62 7.18 18.21
C ASN A 285 24.25 7.09 18.93
N GLY A 286 23.32 6.31 18.37
CA GLY A 286 22.00 6.08 18.99
C GLY A 286 20.96 7.16 18.67
N LYS A 287 21.17 8.00 17.67
CA LYS A 287 20.17 8.99 17.21
C LYS A 287 18.80 8.37 16.94
N TYR A 288 18.78 7.15 16.42
CA TYR A 288 17.56 6.41 16.08
C TYR A 288 17.22 5.30 17.09
N ASP A 289 17.77 5.33 18.31
CA ASP A 289 17.55 4.30 19.34
C ASP A 289 16.08 4.22 19.81
N ALA A 290 15.36 5.34 19.78
CA ALA A 290 13.95 5.36 20.17
C ALA A 290 13.10 4.49 19.22
N PRO A 291 12.21 3.61 19.77
CA PRO A 291 11.40 2.67 18.98
C PRO A 291 10.56 3.31 17.88
N GLN A 292 10.21 4.57 18.02
CA GLN A 292 9.44 5.31 17.02
C GLN A 292 10.09 5.36 15.64
N TYR A 293 11.42 5.20 15.54
CA TYR A 293 12.17 5.26 14.29
C TYR A 293 12.29 3.92 13.58
N TRP A 294 12.33 2.80 14.31
CA TRP A 294 12.63 1.49 13.74
C TRP A 294 11.54 0.44 13.97
N ALA A 295 10.78 0.52 15.08
CA ALA A 295 9.84 -0.52 15.45
C ALA A 295 8.49 -0.45 14.71
N ALA A 296 8.29 0.57 13.86
CA ALA A 296 7.05 0.73 13.10
C ALA A 296 6.83 -0.38 12.08
N PHE A 297 7.90 -0.88 11.47
CA PHE A 297 7.81 -1.86 10.41
C PHE A 297 7.69 -3.28 10.95
N VAL A 298 6.65 -3.96 10.51
CA VAL A 298 6.37 -5.35 10.87
C VAL A 298 6.24 -6.21 9.62
N LEU A 299 6.69 -7.47 9.74
CA LEU A 299 6.54 -8.47 8.69
C LEU A 299 5.40 -9.42 9.04
N LEU A 300 4.55 -9.66 8.08
CA LEU A 300 3.44 -10.61 8.12
C LEU A 300 3.74 -11.77 7.17
N ASP A 301 3.53 -12.99 7.64
CA ASP A 301 3.67 -14.24 6.88
C ASP A 301 5.04 -14.51 6.24
N GLY A 302 6.09 -13.88 6.73
CA GLY A 302 7.47 -14.04 6.23
C GLY A 302 8.22 -15.20 6.89
N ILE A 303 7.74 -16.45 6.76
CA ILE A 303 8.38 -17.63 7.31
C ILE A 303 9.42 -18.20 6.37
#